data_8b4362aa3fb11029aa7358d4f778dbb3
#
_entry.id   8b4362aa3fb11029aa7358d4f778dbb3
#
_cell.length_a   1.000
_cell.length_b   1.000
_cell.length_c   1.000
_cell.angle_alpha   90.00
_cell.angle_beta   90.00
_cell.angle_gamma   90.00
#
_symmetry.space_group_name_H-M   'P 1'
#
loop_
_entity.id
_entity.type
_entity.pdbx_description
1 polymer ?
#
loop_
_entity_poly.entity_id
_entity_poly.type
_entity_poly.pdbx_seq_one_letter_code
_entity_poly.pdbx_strand_id
1 'polypeptide(L)'
;CLLSRGLGDVYKRQPVNSAVNLEVLGTIFYEGTPLHDGAAIIEDGRIKAAGCVLPLSNNLDLGKDMGTRHRACLGIAENSDAIAIVVSEETGIISMAKNGVLMRHFDRQTLYTRLVDEMIPKETASEKSAAEGWKARGKRLLNWVNNKEEDEQQ
;
A
#
# COMPACT_ATOMS: atom_id res chain seq x y z
N CYS A 1 -8.42 -3.86 2.49
CA CYS A 1 -7.81 -2.57 2.12
C CYS A 1 -7.25 -2.65 0.71
N LEU A 2 -7.41 -1.61 -0.06
CA LEU A 2 -7.03 -1.54 -1.46
C LEU A 2 -6.12 -0.33 -1.68
N LEU A 3 -4.94 -0.57 -2.24
CA LEU A 3 -3.92 0.44 -2.51
C LEU A 3 -3.72 0.51 -4.03
N SER A 4 -4.11 1.61 -4.67
CA SER A 4 -3.99 1.76 -6.12
C SER A 4 -3.75 3.20 -6.54
N ARG A 5 -3.19 3.38 -7.73
CA ARG A 5 -3.01 4.69 -8.39
C ARG A 5 -4.10 5.00 -9.43
N GLY A 6 -5.04 4.11 -9.67
CA GLY A 6 -6.06 4.32 -10.69
C GLY A 6 -7.18 3.29 -10.66
N LEU A 7 -8.10 3.40 -9.70
CA LEU A 7 -9.30 2.57 -9.62
C LEU A 7 -10.46 3.30 -10.31
N GLY A 8 -10.50 3.25 -11.65
CA GLY A 8 -11.50 3.98 -12.45
C GLY A 8 -12.97 3.63 -12.15
N ASP A 9 -13.27 2.37 -11.82
CA ASP A 9 -14.65 1.87 -11.78
C ASP A 9 -15.04 1.09 -10.50
N VAL A 10 -14.35 1.34 -9.37
CA VAL A 10 -14.80 0.77 -8.09
C VAL A 10 -15.98 1.57 -7.57
N TYR A 11 -17.12 0.89 -7.34
CA TYR A 11 -18.30 1.50 -6.75
C TYR A 11 -18.01 2.00 -5.33
N LYS A 12 -17.72 3.29 -5.20
CA LYS A 12 -17.47 3.95 -3.92
C LYS A 12 -18.80 4.12 -3.19
N ARG A 13 -19.05 3.34 -2.15
CA ARG A 13 -20.28 3.46 -1.34
C ARG A 13 -20.27 4.68 -0.44
N GLN A 14 -19.17 4.92 0.28
CA GLN A 14 -19.08 6.02 1.24
C GLN A 14 -17.75 6.76 1.13
N PRO A 15 -17.73 8.01 0.67
CA PRO A 15 -16.53 8.84 0.69
C PRO A 15 -16.08 9.10 2.14
N VAL A 16 -14.79 8.92 2.44
CA VAL A 16 -14.21 9.14 3.77
C VAL A 16 -13.24 10.31 3.74
N ASN A 17 -12.33 10.34 2.78
CA ASN A 17 -11.30 11.36 2.58
C ASN A 17 -10.46 11.68 3.83
N SER A 18 -10.02 10.66 4.56
CA SER A 18 -9.20 10.78 5.77
C SER A 18 -7.75 10.39 5.53
N ALA A 19 -6.83 10.90 6.34
CA ALA A 19 -5.49 10.36 6.43
C ALA A 19 -5.53 8.89 6.91
N VAL A 20 -4.58 8.08 6.42
CA VAL A 20 -4.45 6.69 6.88
C VAL A 20 -3.89 6.69 8.30
N ASN A 21 -4.67 6.22 9.25
CA ASN A 21 -4.23 5.98 10.62
C ASN A 21 -4.96 4.78 11.23
N LEU A 22 -4.41 4.26 12.32
CA LEU A 22 -4.93 3.07 12.98
C LEU A 22 -6.36 3.25 13.52
N GLU A 23 -6.68 4.43 14.04
CA GLU A 23 -7.97 4.73 14.67
C GLU A 23 -9.10 4.74 13.64
N VAL A 24 -8.87 5.40 12.49
CA VAL A 24 -9.85 5.46 11.40
C VAL A 24 -10.04 4.08 10.78
N LEU A 25 -8.95 3.34 10.50
CA LEU A 25 -9.05 1.97 9.97
C LEU A 25 -9.73 1.04 10.97
N GLY A 26 -9.41 1.14 12.26
CA GLY A 26 -10.07 0.38 13.31
C GLY A 26 -11.57 0.68 13.38
N THR A 27 -11.97 1.94 13.23
CA THR A 27 -13.38 2.33 13.20
C THR A 27 -14.10 1.80 11.95
N ILE A 28 -13.47 1.87 10.77
CA ILE A 28 -14.05 1.34 9.52
C ILE A 28 -14.31 -0.16 9.63
N PHE A 29 -13.34 -0.92 10.14
CA PHE A 29 -13.42 -2.39 10.21
C PHE A 29 -13.98 -2.92 11.54
N TYR A 30 -14.47 -2.04 12.41
CA TYR A 30 -15.12 -2.48 13.66
C TYR A 30 -16.44 -3.18 13.32
N GLU A 31 -16.60 -4.40 13.81
CA GLU A 31 -17.79 -5.23 13.58
C GLU A 31 -19.07 -4.50 14.04
N GLY A 32 -20.10 -4.55 13.22
CA GLY A 32 -21.38 -3.87 13.49
C GLY A 32 -21.46 -2.43 12.98
N THR A 33 -20.39 -1.83 12.45
CA THR A 33 -20.48 -0.53 11.77
C THR A 33 -20.99 -0.69 10.33
N PRO A 34 -21.68 0.31 9.77
CA PRO A 34 -22.12 0.25 8.37
C PRO A 34 -20.98 0.19 7.35
N LEU A 35 -19.75 0.52 7.75
CA LEU A 35 -18.59 0.61 6.88
C LEU A 35 -17.74 -0.67 6.86
N HIS A 36 -17.95 -1.60 7.81
CA HIS A 36 -17.10 -2.80 7.91
C HIS A 36 -17.36 -3.84 6.80
N ASP A 37 -18.58 -3.81 6.23
CA ASP A 37 -18.95 -4.70 5.14
C ASP A 37 -18.54 -4.08 3.79
N GLY A 38 -17.39 -4.46 3.32
CA GLY A 38 -16.80 -3.98 2.07
C GLY A 38 -15.33 -3.61 2.21
N ALA A 39 -14.78 -3.04 1.15
CA ALA A 39 -13.39 -2.64 1.10
C ALA A 39 -13.18 -1.17 1.49
N ALA A 40 -12.05 -0.87 2.11
CA ALA A 40 -11.53 0.48 2.22
C ALA A 40 -10.53 0.74 1.07
N ILE A 41 -10.70 1.86 0.37
CA ILE A 41 -9.82 2.27 -0.72
C ILE A 41 -8.84 3.31 -0.22
N ILE A 42 -7.56 3.02 -0.38
CA ILE A 42 -6.47 3.92 -0.05
C ILE A 42 -5.77 4.31 -1.34
N GLU A 43 -5.62 5.61 -1.54
CA GLU A 43 -4.94 6.20 -2.69
C GLU A 43 -4.21 7.45 -2.22
N ASP A 44 -2.96 7.64 -2.67
CA ASP A 44 -2.10 8.77 -2.30
C ASP A 44 -1.98 8.99 -0.78
N GLY A 45 -1.85 7.89 -0.02
CA GLY A 45 -1.75 7.94 1.44
C GLY A 45 -3.03 8.37 2.18
N ARG A 46 -4.18 8.37 1.49
CA ARG A 46 -5.48 8.74 2.08
C ARG A 46 -6.51 7.65 1.88
N ILE A 47 -7.35 7.45 2.89
CA ILE A 47 -8.57 6.63 2.77
C ILE A 47 -9.58 7.44 1.98
N LYS A 48 -9.82 7.06 0.73
CA LYS A 48 -10.76 7.75 -0.18
C LYS A 48 -12.20 7.34 0.06
N ALA A 49 -12.43 6.05 0.32
CA ALA A 49 -13.77 5.51 0.54
C ALA A 49 -13.74 4.24 1.39
N ALA A 50 -14.87 3.87 1.96
CA ALA A 50 -15.08 2.64 2.70
C ALA A 50 -16.41 1.98 2.35
N GLY A 51 -16.62 0.73 2.77
CA GLY A 51 -17.81 -0.05 2.42
C GLY A 51 -17.95 -0.26 0.90
N CYS A 52 -16.84 -0.35 0.17
CA CYS A 52 -16.84 -0.47 -1.27
C CYS A 52 -17.06 -1.91 -1.70
N VAL A 53 -17.91 -2.09 -2.73
CA VAL A 53 -18.12 -3.38 -3.37
C VAL A 53 -17.08 -3.57 -4.46
N LEU A 54 -16.37 -4.70 -4.42
CA LEU A 54 -15.36 -5.08 -5.39
C LEU A 54 -15.88 -6.18 -6.33
N PRO A 55 -15.36 -6.27 -7.56
CA PRO A 55 -15.65 -7.39 -8.45
C PRO A 55 -15.15 -8.70 -7.84
N LEU A 56 -15.91 -9.76 -8.03
CA LEU A 56 -15.54 -11.11 -7.56
C LEU A 56 -14.75 -11.84 -8.66
N SER A 57 -13.64 -12.46 -8.29
CA SER A 57 -12.94 -13.39 -9.17
C SER A 57 -13.82 -14.60 -9.51
N ASN A 58 -13.78 -15.01 -10.76
CA ASN A 58 -14.42 -16.23 -11.25
C ASN A 58 -13.46 -17.45 -11.17
N ASN A 59 -12.27 -17.29 -10.59
CA ASN A 59 -11.31 -18.36 -10.45
C ASN A 59 -11.88 -19.47 -9.54
N LEU A 60 -12.06 -20.66 -10.09
CA LEU A 60 -12.60 -21.84 -9.41
C LEU A 60 -11.54 -22.61 -8.62
N ASP A 61 -10.26 -22.31 -8.84
CA ASP A 61 -9.14 -22.97 -8.17
C ASP A 61 -8.87 -22.41 -6.76
N LEU A 62 -9.64 -21.42 -6.35
CA LEU A 62 -9.61 -20.94 -4.97
C LEU A 62 -10.13 -22.04 -4.03
N GLY A 63 -9.35 -22.35 -3.00
CA GLY A 63 -9.71 -23.37 -2.01
C GLY A 63 -11.08 -23.12 -1.38
N LYS A 64 -11.74 -24.19 -0.92
CA LYS A 64 -13.09 -24.14 -0.33
C LYS A 64 -13.18 -23.25 0.93
N ASP A 65 -12.05 -22.96 1.54
CA ASP A 65 -11.88 -22.08 2.71
C ASP A 65 -11.80 -20.59 2.35
N MET A 66 -11.92 -20.24 1.08
CA MET A 66 -11.87 -18.87 0.61
C MET A 66 -13.26 -18.34 0.29
N GLY A 67 -13.78 -17.52 1.23
CA GLY A 67 -15.09 -16.88 1.09
C GLY A 67 -15.10 -15.70 0.12
N THR A 68 -16.24 -14.99 0.10
CA THR A 68 -16.51 -13.86 -0.80
C THR A 68 -15.45 -12.76 -0.72
N ARG A 69 -14.89 -12.46 0.46
CA ARG A 69 -13.85 -11.43 0.63
C ARG A 69 -12.54 -11.79 -0.05
N HIS A 70 -12.12 -13.06 -0.02
CA HIS A 70 -10.93 -13.48 -0.78
C HIS A 70 -11.16 -13.42 -2.29
N ARG A 71 -12.36 -13.78 -2.75
CA ARG A 71 -12.74 -13.66 -4.16
C ARG A 71 -12.80 -12.21 -4.62
N ALA A 72 -13.26 -11.29 -3.77
CA ALA A 72 -13.27 -9.86 -4.03
C ALA A 72 -11.84 -9.28 -4.08
N CYS A 73 -10.97 -9.72 -3.15
CA CYS A 73 -9.56 -9.35 -3.11
C CYS A 73 -8.82 -9.78 -4.39
N LEU A 74 -9.03 -11.00 -4.84
CA LEU A 74 -8.44 -11.50 -6.08
C LEU A 74 -9.06 -10.80 -7.30
N GLY A 75 -10.38 -10.64 -7.36
CA GLY A 75 -11.08 -10.06 -8.50
C GLY A 75 -10.64 -8.63 -8.83
N ILE A 76 -10.38 -7.81 -7.82
CA ILE A 76 -9.84 -6.48 -8.07
C ILE A 76 -8.38 -6.53 -8.53
N ALA A 77 -7.57 -7.44 -7.99
CA ALA A 77 -6.17 -7.59 -8.39
C ALA A 77 -5.98 -8.20 -9.78
N GLU A 78 -6.99 -8.90 -10.32
CA GLU A 78 -7.01 -9.39 -11.70
C GLU A 78 -7.25 -8.27 -12.72
N ASN A 79 -7.97 -7.21 -12.30
CA ASN A 79 -8.49 -6.18 -13.19
C ASN A 79 -7.84 -4.80 -12.97
N SER A 80 -6.85 -4.70 -12.09
CA SER A 80 -6.17 -3.44 -11.77
C SER A 80 -4.74 -3.66 -11.28
N ASP A 81 -3.98 -2.57 -11.17
CA ASP A 81 -2.65 -2.55 -10.54
C ASP A 81 -2.71 -2.52 -9.00
N ALA A 82 -3.90 -2.65 -8.45
CA ALA A 82 -4.12 -2.54 -7.01
C ALA A 82 -3.45 -3.66 -6.22
N ILE A 83 -2.97 -3.30 -5.03
CA ILE A 83 -2.61 -4.25 -4.00
C ILE A 83 -3.81 -4.39 -3.06
N ALA A 84 -4.39 -5.56 -2.99
CA ALA A 84 -5.53 -5.84 -2.13
C ALA A 84 -5.10 -6.72 -0.94
N ILE A 85 -5.52 -6.32 0.26
CA ILE A 85 -5.25 -7.05 1.50
C ILE A 85 -6.57 -7.51 2.08
N VAL A 86 -6.64 -8.77 2.48
CA VAL A 86 -7.81 -9.36 3.13
C VAL A 86 -7.39 -10.12 4.39
N VAL A 87 -8.17 -9.97 5.44
CA VAL A 87 -8.05 -10.76 6.68
C VAL A 87 -9.26 -11.66 6.77
N SER A 88 -9.02 -12.95 6.94
CA SER A 88 -10.10 -13.93 7.13
C SER A 88 -10.81 -13.70 8.46
N GLU A 89 -12.13 -13.58 8.47
CA GLU A 89 -12.91 -13.46 9.70
C GLU A 89 -12.88 -14.74 10.54
N GLU A 90 -12.81 -15.89 9.88
CA GLU A 90 -12.85 -17.19 10.57
C GLU A 90 -11.50 -17.55 11.18
N THR A 91 -10.40 -17.25 10.47
CA THR A 91 -9.06 -17.74 10.85
C THR A 91 -8.07 -16.66 11.25
N GLY A 92 -8.37 -15.38 10.95
CA GLY A 92 -7.45 -14.27 11.14
C GLY A 92 -6.27 -14.26 10.17
N ILE A 93 -6.21 -15.20 9.21
CA ILE A 93 -5.13 -15.29 8.23
C ILE A 93 -5.15 -14.07 7.33
N ILE A 94 -3.99 -13.42 7.25
CA ILE A 94 -3.78 -12.27 6.36
C ILE A 94 -3.35 -12.79 4.98
N SER A 95 -4.02 -12.31 3.95
CA SER A 95 -3.69 -12.60 2.55
C SER A 95 -3.57 -11.30 1.76
N MET A 96 -2.77 -11.33 0.70
CA MET A 96 -2.56 -10.19 -0.20
C MET A 96 -2.68 -10.65 -1.64
N ALA A 97 -3.40 -9.91 -2.46
CA ALA A 97 -3.50 -10.16 -3.90
C ALA A 97 -2.87 -9.00 -4.68
N LYS A 98 -2.15 -9.34 -5.73
CA LYS A 98 -1.58 -8.42 -6.72
C LYS A 98 -1.43 -9.12 -8.06
N ASN A 99 -1.74 -8.41 -9.17
CA ASN A 99 -1.63 -8.93 -10.53
C ASN A 99 -2.31 -10.31 -10.71
N GLY A 100 -3.47 -10.51 -10.11
CA GLY A 100 -4.22 -11.77 -10.18
C GLY A 100 -3.62 -12.93 -9.37
N VAL A 101 -2.64 -12.69 -8.51
CA VAL A 101 -2.02 -13.73 -7.66
C VAL A 101 -2.36 -13.46 -6.20
N LEU A 102 -2.95 -14.45 -5.52
CA LEU A 102 -3.25 -14.42 -4.10
C LEU A 102 -2.14 -15.12 -3.30
N MET A 103 -1.52 -14.39 -2.40
CA MET A 103 -0.51 -14.88 -1.45
C MET A 103 -1.11 -14.90 -0.06
N ARG A 104 -0.86 -15.96 0.73
CA ARG A 104 -1.47 -16.17 2.04
C ARG A 104 -0.43 -16.27 3.16
N HIS A 105 -0.94 -16.28 4.40
CA HIS A 105 -0.15 -16.51 5.61
C HIS A 105 0.89 -15.44 5.90
N PHE A 106 0.54 -14.18 5.64
CA PHE A 106 1.36 -13.07 6.08
C PHE A 106 1.26 -12.88 7.59
N ASP A 107 2.40 -12.64 8.21
CA ASP A 107 2.49 -11.98 9.50
C ASP A 107 2.75 -10.47 9.32
N ARG A 108 2.83 -9.76 10.44
CA ARG A 108 3.07 -8.31 10.43
C ARG A 108 4.36 -7.94 9.69
N GLN A 109 5.44 -8.67 9.93
CA GLN A 109 6.76 -8.33 9.38
C GLN A 109 6.85 -8.64 7.88
N THR A 110 6.38 -9.79 7.48
CA THR A 110 6.38 -10.21 6.07
C THR A 110 5.44 -9.35 5.23
N LEU A 111 4.25 -8.99 5.76
CA LEU A 111 3.35 -8.07 5.09
C LEU A 111 3.99 -6.68 4.92
N TYR A 112 4.59 -6.15 5.98
CA TYR A 112 5.27 -4.85 5.93
C TYR A 112 6.37 -4.83 4.87
N THR A 113 7.27 -5.82 4.90
CA THR A 113 8.36 -5.94 3.93
C THR A 113 7.83 -6.01 2.50
N ARG A 114 6.79 -6.83 2.28
CA ARG A 114 6.18 -6.97 0.97
C ARG A 114 5.54 -5.68 0.47
N LEU A 115 4.83 -4.95 1.33
CA LEU A 115 4.22 -3.66 0.99
C LEU A 115 5.28 -2.60 0.66
N VAL A 116 6.36 -2.54 1.43
CA VAL A 116 7.48 -1.63 1.15
C VAL A 116 8.08 -1.93 -0.23
N ASP A 117 8.34 -3.20 -0.54
CA ASP A 117 8.91 -3.61 -1.83
C ASP A 117 8.01 -3.28 -3.03
N GLU A 118 6.69 -3.31 -2.83
CA GLU A 118 5.72 -3.08 -3.89
C GLU A 118 5.31 -1.61 -4.06
N MET A 119 5.34 -0.84 -2.97
CA MET A 119 4.84 0.54 -2.97
C MET A 119 5.94 1.58 -3.11
N ILE A 120 7.15 1.29 -2.63
CA ILE A 120 8.27 2.20 -2.78
C ILE A 120 8.94 1.91 -4.12
N PRO A 121 8.99 2.90 -5.05
CA PRO A 121 9.71 2.73 -6.29
C PRO A 121 11.16 2.34 -5.96
N LYS A 122 11.62 1.21 -6.50
CA LYS A 122 13.04 0.87 -6.42
C LYS A 122 13.78 1.95 -7.19
N GLU A 123 14.59 2.76 -6.50
CA GLU A 123 15.47 3.74 -7.14
C GLU A 123 16.24 3.03 -8.25
N THR A 124 16.06 3.49 -9.48
CA THR A 124 16.82 2.97 -10.60
C THR A 124 18.30 3.25 -10.38
N ALA A 125 19.18 2.42 -10.92
CA ALA A 125 20.64 2.59 -10.77
C ALA A 125 21.10 4.01 -11.18
N SER A 126 20.38 4.69 -12.10
CA SER A 126 20.61 6.06 -12.51
C SER A 126 20.28 7.10 -11.42
N GLU A 127 19.22 6.87 -10.62
CA GLU A 127 18.84 7.76 -9.53
C GLU A 127 19.78 7.63 -8.33
N LYS A 128 20.26 6.42 -8.03
CA LYS A 128 21.31 6.20 -7.01
C LYS A 128 22.60 6.94 -7.36
N SER A 129 23.04 6.87 -8.62
CA SER A 129 24.23 7.57 -9.07
C SER A 129 24.06 9.09 -9.02
N ALA A 130 22.86 9.60 -9.34
CA ALA A 130 22.54 11.02 -9.21
C ALA A 130 22.54 11.47 -7.74
N ALA A 131 21.89 10.72 -6.83
CA ALA A 131 21.84 11.01 -5.40
C ALA A 131 23.23 10.97 -4.74
N GLU A 132 24.10 10.02 -5.11
CA GLU A 132 25.48 9.97 -4.70
C GLU A 132 26.30 11.14 -5.24
N GLY A 133 26.07 11.53 -6.49
CA GLY A 133 26.68 12.71 -7.10
C GLY A 133 26.32 14.01 -6.36
N TRP A 134 25.08 14.18 -5.93
CA TRP A 134 24.63 15.33 -5.16
C TRP A 134 25.22 15.36 -3.76
N LYS A 135 25.30 14.21 -3.07
CA LYS A 135 25.97 14.07 -1.76
C LYS A 135 27.45 14.39 -1.84
N ALA A 136 28.13 13.94 -2.89
CA ALA A 136 29.55 14.23 -3.13
C ALA A 136 29.80 15.71 -3.45
N ARG A 137 28.89 16.37 -4.20
CA ARG A 137 28.92 17.83 -4.43
C ARG A 137 28.68 18.62 -3.16
N GLY A 138 27.72 18.24 -2.35
CA GLY A 138 27.44 18.88 -1.06
C GLY A 138 28.62 18.83 -0.10
N LYS A 139 29.30 17.67 -0.01
CA LYS A 139 30.53 17.54 0.79
C LYS A 139 31.67 18.43 0.29
N ARG A 140 31.86 18.55 -1.03
CA ARG A 140 32.88 19.44 -1.59
C ARG A 140 32.60 20.92 -1.31
N LEU A 141 31.34 21.34 -1.36
CA LEU A 141 30.94 22.71 -1.03
C LEU A 141 31.16 23.03 0.46
N LEU A 142 30.81 22.11 1.35
CA LEU A 142 31.04 22.25 2.79
C LEU A 142 32.54 22.36 3.13
N ASN A 143 33.37 21.51 2.52
CA ASN A 143 34.83 21.58 2.72
C ASN A 143 35.44 22.89 2.16
N TRP A 144 34.89 23.40 1.05
CA TRP A 144 35.37 24.69 0.50
C TRP A 144 34.97 25.87 1.40
N VAL A 145 33.78 25.87 2.00
CA VAL A 145 33.34 26.90 2.96
C VAL A 145 34.20 26.87 4.21
N ASN A 146 34.45 25.70 4.79
CA ASN A 146 35.27 25.56 6.00
C ASN A 146 36.70 26.00 5.78
N ASN A 147 37.33 25.68 4.64
CA ASN A 147 38.70 26.12 4.33
C ASN A 147 38.82 27.65 4.14
N LYS A 148 37.73 28.31 3.69
CA LYS A 148 37.73 29.77 3.53
C LYS A 148 37.65 30.51 4.85
N GLU A 149 37.01 29.95 5.86
CA GLU A 149 36.96 30.52 7.22
C GLU A 149 38.30 30.43 7.96
N GLU A 150 39.14 29.44 7.62
CA GLU A 150 40.49 29.30 8.20
C GLU A 150 41.50 30.30 7.58
N ASP A 151 41.32 30.67 6.31
CA ASP A 151 42.20 31.62 5.61
C ASP A 151 41.92 33.10 5.98
N GLU A 152 40.73 33.42 6.48
CA GLU A 152 40.38 34.79 6.92
C GLU A 152 40.75 35.10 8.38
N GLN A 153 41.30 34.11 9.11
CA GLN A 153 41.74 34.28 10.51
C GLN A 153 43.28 34.34 10.68
N GLN A 154 44.07 34.44 9.60
CA GLN A 154 45.51 34.70 9.59
C GLN A 154 45.79 36.10 9.00
#